data_78c3c333cb3ff4a4bd6714895cb84988
#
_entry.id   78c3c333cb3ff4a4bd6714895cb84988
#
_cell.length_a   1.000
_cell.length_b   1.000
_cell.length_c   1.000
_cell.angle_alpha   90.00
_cell.angle_beta   90.00
_cell.angle_gamma   90.00
#
_symmetry.space_group_name_H-M   'P 1'
#
loop_
_entity.id
_entity.type
_entity.pdbx_description
1 polymer ?
#
loop_
_entity_poly.entity_id
_entity_poly.type
_entity_poly.pdbx_seq_one_letter_code
_entity_poly.pdbx_strand_id
1 'polypeptide(L)'
;PVGLRWASLRSPGFVWRGPEEGAVLPDAAIALPPEVRSYSPPRLVRVEPARGRDGAAPRSLLFVVVDTRDDGRREYDGLAALDETGGLEGRLRPGEWLALSERSDGVALRGRWVKLLRLAPDASRVELYVGGIGQTEAWPDDFQRTLDRRCGFWPGPPDRALLSGEPDVKSFLEMASRFSEFFTAAYEVAERRGDWDVLLGYQPLLDEVGHELTPPEPGAAGFDAAHAERAEAAMRETWRIADRAAARYLRF
;
A
#
# COMPACT_ATOMS: atom_id res chain seq x y z
N PRO A 1 -10.28 -7.45 29.14
CA PRO A 1 -9.10 -7.60 28.30
C PRO A 1 -9.27 -6.81 27.00
N VAL A 2 -8.20 -6.15 26.60
CA VAL A 2 -8.07 -5.47 25.32
C VAL A 2 -7.25 -6.36 24.40
N GLY A 3 -7.63 -6.46 23.14
CA GLY A 3 -6.90 -7.27 22.19
C GLY A 3 -6.94 -6.69 20.78
N LEU A 4 -5.91 -7.01 20.00
CA LEU A 4 -5.77 -6.68 18.62
C LEU A 4 -5.54 -7.95 17.82
N ARG A 5 -6.27 -8.12 16.75
CA ARG A 5 -6.04 -9.13 15.73
C ARG A 5 -5.95 -8.45 14.36
N TRP A 6 -4.98 -8.83 13.56
CA TRP A 6 -4.91 -8.40 12.15
C TRP A 6 -5.20 -9.58 11.24
N ALA A 7 -5.81 -9.31 10.12
CA ALA A 7 -6.03 -10.30 9.09
C ALA A 7 -5.65 -9.71 7.72
N SER A 8 -4.81 -10.44 7.01
CA SER A 8 -4.74 -10.30 5.57
C SER A 8 -5.88 -11.10 4.98
N LEU A 9 -6.74 -10.49 4.20
CA LEU A 9 -7.75 -11.22 3.42
C LEU A 9 -7.13 -12.00 2.25
N ARG A 10 -5.82 -12.29 2.35
CA ARG A 10 -5.02 -13.18 1.48
C ARG A 10 -5.09 -12.87 -0.01
N SER A 11 -5.31 -11.62 -0.39
CA SER A 11 -5.00 -11.18 -1.74
C SER A 11 -3.56 -10.63 -1.72
N PRO A 12 -2.61 -11.25 -2.41
CA PRO A 12 -1.27 -10.69 -2.51
C PRO A 12 -1.33 -9.35 -3.24
N GLY A 13 -0.40 -8.46 -2.94
CA GLY A 13 -0.18 -7.29 -3.76
C GLY A 13 0.39 -7.65 -5.12
N PHE A 14 0.25 -6.74 -6.05
CA PHE A 14 0.78 -6.92 -7.41
C PHE A 14 1.10 -5.55 -8.03
N VAL A 15 1.90 -5.59 -9.09
CA VAL A 15 2.13 -4.40 -9.94
C VAL A 15 1.29 -4.55 -11.21
N TRP A 16 0.32 -3.65 -11.35
CA TRP A 16 -0.43 -3.49 -12.58
C TRP A 16 0.36 -2.63 -13.56
N ARG A 17 0.40 -3.04 -14.82
CA ARG A 17 1.07 -2.32 -15.90
C ARG A 17 0.12 -2.20 -17.08
N GLY A 18 0.03 -1.01 -17.65
CA GLY A 18 -0.78 -0.74 -18.84
C GLY A 18 -0.47 0.61 -19.46
N PRO A 19 -0.96 0.83 -20.64
CA PRO A 19 -1.57 -0.15 -21.55
C PRO A 19 -0.57 -1.21 -22.02
N GLU A 20 -1.05 -2.29 -22.64
CA GLU A 20 -0.18 -3.24 -23.34
C GLU A 20 0.60 -2.51 -24.46
N GLU A 21 1.76 -3.04 -24.84
CA GLU A 21 2.63 -2.43 -25.84
C GLU A 21 1.88 -2.15 -27.15
N GLY A 22 1.93 -0.88 -27.59
CA GLY A 22 1.21 -0.41 -28.78
C GLY A 22 -0.27 -0.10 -28.60
N ALA A 23 -0.84 -0.36 -27.42
CA ALA A 23 -2.20 0.04 -27.08
C ALA A 23 -2.23 1.46 -26.47
N VAL A 24 -3.42 2.06 -26.44
CA VAL A 24 -3.68 3.36 -25.82
C VAL A 24 -4.77 3.17 -24.76
N LEU A 25 -4.61 3.77 -23.60
CA LEU A 25 -5.66 3.79 -22.59
C LEU A 25 -6.94 4.40 -23.18
N PRO A 26 -8.11 3.80 -22.90
CA PRO A 26 -9.37 4.31 -23.38
C PRO A 26 -9.67 5.69 -22.78
N ASP A 27 -10.47 6.48 -23.50
CA ASP A 27 -11.05 7.70 -22.95
C ASP A 27 -11.89 7.38 -21.70
N ALA A 28 -11.82 8.25 -20.70
CA ALA A 28 -12.68 8.12 -19.54
C ALA A 28 -14.12 8.53 -19.93
N ALA A 29 -14.96 7.53 -20.15
CA ALA A 29 -16.38 7.74 -20.48
C ALA A 29 -17.23 8.10 -19.25
N ILE A 30 -16.61 8.55 -18.16
CA ILE A 30 -17.26 8.95 -16.91
C ILE A 30 -17.06 10.44 -16.65
N ALA A 31 -18.04 11.09 -16.05
CA ALA A 31 -17.90 12.47 -15.61
C ALA A 31 -16.87 12.53 -14.49
N LEU A 32 -15.92 13.45 -14.60
CA LEU A 32 -14.96 13.70 -13.52
C LEU A 32 -15.69 14.38 -12.34
N PRO A 33 -15.33 14.01 -11.10
CA PRO A 33 -15.75 14.78 -9.93
C PRO A 33 -15.36 16.25 -10.07
N PRO A 34 -16.15 17.19 -9.55
CA PRO A 34 -15.90 18.63 -9.70
C PRO A 34 -14.55 19.09 -9.13
N GLU A 35 -13.99 18.31 -8.21
CA GLU A 35 -12.66 18.55 -7.63
C GLU A 35 -11.52 18.11 -8.55
N VAL A 36 -11.80 17.33 -9.59
CA VAL A 36 -10.80 16.80 -10.52
C VAL A 36 -10.82 17.60 -11.80
N ARG A 37 -9.72 18.30 -12.08
CA ARG A 37 -9.50 18.94 -13.39
C ARG A 37 -8.51 18.14 -14.21
N SER A 38 -8.76 18.09 -15.52
CA SER A 38 -7.79 17.62 -16.50
C SER A 38 -7.81 18.56 -17.71
N TYR A 39 -6.64 19.07 -18.09
CA TYR A 39 -6.48 19.94 -19.24
C TYR A 39 -6.28 19.16 -20.56
N SER A 40 -6.05 17.85 -20.45
CA SER A 40 -6.08 16.91 -21.56
C SER A 40 -7.26 15.94 -21.40
N PRO A 41 -7.76 15.31 -22.49
CA PRO A 41 -8.80 14.29 -22.38
C PRO A 41 -8.41 13.19 -21.39
N PRO A 42 -9.16 12.98 -20.31
CA PRO A 42 -8.78 12.02 -19.27
C PRO A 42 -8.82 10.59 -19.81
N ARG A 43 -7.96 9.69 -19.26
CA ARG A 43 -7.88 8.29 -19.68
C ARG A 43 -8.29 7.37 -18.54
N LEU A 44 -9.03 6.33 -18.86
CA LEU A 44 -9.52 5.37 -17.86
C LEU A 44 -8.49 4.26 -17.62
N VAL A 45 -8.21 4.00 -16.36
CA VAL A 45 -7.48 2.82 -15.87
C VAL A 45 -8.42 2.04 -14.97
N ARG A 46 -8.73 0.82 -15.35
CA ARG A 46 -9.46 -0.13 -14.51
C ARG A 46 -8.52 -1.25 -14.09
N VAL A 47 -8.44 -1.47 -12.80
CA VAL A 47 -7.63 -2.54 -12.22
C VAL A 47 -8.56 -3.53 -11.54
N GLU A 48 -8.48 -4.79 -11.96
CA GLU A 48 -9.21 -5.91 -11.38
C GLU A 48 -8.27 -6.67 -10.44
N PRO A 49 -8.35 -6.48 -9.12
CA PRO A 49 -7.53 -7.23 -8.20
C PRO A 49 -7.91 -8.72 -8.21
N ALA A 50 -6.92 -9.58 -7.98
CA ALA A 50 -7.16 -11.01 -7.87
C ALA A 50 -8.17 -11.30 -6.74
N ARG A 51 -9.03 -12.30 -6.94
CA ARG A 51 -9.97 -12.78 -5.91
C ARG A 51 -9.18 -13.26 -4.68
N GLY A 52 -9.65 -12.88 -3.51
CA GLY A 52 -9.15 -13.43 -2.27
C GLY A 52 -9.44 -14.94 -2.16
N ARG A 53 -8.77 -15.61 -1.24
CA ARG A 53 -9.01 -17.06 -0.98
C ARG A 53 -10.40 -17.34 -0.40
N ASP A 54 -11.08 -16.33 0.10
CA ASP A 54 -12.47 -16.37 0.57
C ASP A 54 -13.50 -16.44 -0.56
N GLY A 55 -13.04 -16.34 -1.83
CA GLY A 55 -13.90 -16.37 -3.02
C GLY A 55 -14.69 -15.09 -3.28
N ALA A 56 -14.65 -14.11 -2.39
CA ALA A 56 -15.27 -12.82 -2.61
C ALA A 56 -14.58 -12.10 -3.79
N ALA A 57 -15.39 -11.56 -4.72
CA ALA A 57 -14.87 -10.73 -5.78
C ALA A 57 -14.40 -9.40 -5.17
N PRO A 58 -13.13 -9.04 -5.31
CA PRO A 58 -12.69 -7.74 -4.85
C PRO A 58 -13.31 -6.65 -5.71
N ARG A 59 -13.50 -5.48 -5.12
CA ARG A 59 -13.92 -4.28 -5.83
C ARG A 59 -12.91 -3.95 -6.94
N SER A 60 -13.41 -3.67 -8.14
CA SER A 60 -12.63 -3.06 -9.22
C SER A 60 -12.14 -1.68 -8.77
N LEU A 61 -10.88 -1.38 -9.02
CA LEU A 61 -10.32 -0.07 -8.74
C LEU A 61 -10.38 0.78 -10.01
N LEU A 62 -10.97 1.96 -9.89
CA LEU A 62 -11.10 2.91 -10.97
C LEU A 62 -10.15 4.08 -10.76
N PHE A 63 -9.32 4.35 -11.76
CA PHE A 63 -8.46 5.53 -11.79
C PHE A 63 -8.66 6.26 -13.11
N VAL A 64 -8.50 7.57 -13.05
CA VAL A 64 -8.47 8.43 -14.23
C VAL A 64 -7.12 9.11 -14.30
N VAL A 65 -6.42 8.91 -15.41
CA VAL A 65 -5.18 9.62 -15.73
C VAL A 65 -5.53 11.05 -16.11
N VAL A 66 -4.93 12.01 -15.46
CA VAL A 66 -5.24 13.43 -15.60
C VAL A 66 -3.99 14.26 -15.89
N ASP A 67 -4.20 15.35 -16.60
CA ASP A 67 -3.25 16.41 -16.83
C ASP A 67 -3.68 17.60 -15.97
N THR A 68 -2.95 17.86 -14.89
CA THR A 68 -3.35 18.88 -13.92
C THR A 68 -2.78 20.26 -14.22
N ARG A 69 -1.96 20.40 -15.29
CA ARG A 69 -1.26 21.64 -15.65
C ARG A 69 -1.90 22.32 -16.86
N ASP A 70 -2.23 23.60 -16.69
CA ASP A 70 -2.72 24.47 -17.76
C ASP A 70 -1.53 25.16 -18.47
N ASP A 71 -0.70 24.39 -19.16
CA ASP A 71 0.50 24.88 -19.81
C ASP A 71 0.46 24.76 -21.36
N GLY A 72 -0.68 24.35 -21.89
CA GLY A 72 -0.90 24.13 -23.32
C GLY A 72 -0.22 22.88 -23.88
N ARG A 73 0.37 22.05 -23.00
CA ARG A 73 0.95 20.76 -23.37
C ARG A 73 -0.01 19.65 -23.00
N ARG A 74 0.05 18.55 -23.72
CA ARG A 74 -0.70 17.34 -23.40
C ARG A 74 0.21 16.39 -22.63
N GLU A 75 0.38 16.65 -21.33
CA GLU A 75 1.30 15.90 -20.47
C GLU A 75 0.57 15.45 -19.21
N TYR A 76 0.25 14.17 -19.16
CA TYR A 76 -0.38 13.58 -18.00
C TYR A 76 0.61 13.50 -16.82
N ASP A 77 0.18 13.93 -15.64
CA ASP A 77 1.04 14.06 -14.46
C ASP A 77 0.46 13.44 -13.18
N GLY A 78 -0.74 12.86 -13.26
CA GLY A 78 -1.36 12.23 -12.09
C GLY A 78 -2.52 11.30 -12.38
N LEU A 79 -2.99 10.67 -11.32
CA LEU A 79 -4.19 9.84 -11.28
C LEU A 79 -5.18 10.36 -10.25
N ALA A 80 -6.47 10.31 -10.57
CA ALA A 80 -7.56 10.42 -9.61
C ALA A 80 -8.14 9.01 -9.38
N ALA A 81 -8.18 8.55 -8.13
CA ALA A 81 -8.87 7.33 -7.73
C ALA A 81 -10.35 7.64 -7.50
N LEU A 82 -11.23 6.84 -8.07
CA LEU A 82 -12.67 7.05 -7.99
C LEU A 82 -13.35 5.87 -7.30
N ASP A 83 -14.38 6.16 -6.53
CA ASP A 83 -15.28 5.17 -5.98
C ASP A 83 -16.26 4.63 -7.06
N GLU A 84 -17.09 3.67 -6.69
CA GLU A 84 -18.07 3.03 -7.61
C GLU A 84 -19.15 4.01 -8.09
N THR A 85 -19.36 5.11 -7.38
CA THR A 85 -20.33 6.16 -7.75
C THR A 85 -19.70 7.27 -8.59
N GLY A 86 -18.38 7.20 -8.84
CA GLY A 86 -17.60 8.23 -9.51
C GLY A 86 -17.10 9.35 -8.60
N GLY A 87 -17.27 9.23 -7.28
CA GLY A 87 -16.73 10.17 -6.29
C GLY A 87 -15.21 10.06 -6.16
N LEU A 88 -14.55 11.15 -5.80
CA LEU A 88 -13.10 11.18 -5.61
C LEU A 88 -12.69 10.52 -4.28
N GLU A 89 -11.92 9.44 -4.35
CA GLU A 89 -11.29 8.82 -3.17
C GLU A 89 -9.90 9.41 -2.87
N GLY A 90 -9.19 9.87 -3.89
CA GLY A 90 -7.89 10.50 -3.70
C GLY A 90 -7.14 10.74 -5.00
N ARG A 91 -5.94 11.27 -4.87
CA ARG A 91 -5.06 11.57 -6.01
C ARG A 91 -3.69 10.98 -5.79
N LEU A 92 -3.01 10.70 -6.89
CA LEU A 92 -1.66 10.14 -6.92
C LEU A 92 -0.83 10.86 -7.98
N ARG A 93 0.37 11.25 -7.61
CA ARG A 93 1.46 11.58 -8.54
C ARG A 93 2.48 10.45 -8.55
N PRO A 94 3.35 10.38 -9.56
CA PRO A 94 4.45 9.40 -9.55
C PRO A 94 5.24 9.44 -8.24
N GLY A 95 5.37 8.28 -7.60
CA GLY A 95 6.01 8.11 -6.29
C GLY A 95 5.09 8.25 -5.08
N GLU A 96 3.85 8.71 -5.22
CA GLU A 96 2.93 8.89 -4.11
C GLU A 96 2.13 7.63 -3.77
N TRP A 97 1.77 7.52 -2.49
CA TRP A 97 0.92 6.47 -1.93
C TRP A 97 -0.46 7.00 -1.61
N LEU A 98 -1.46 6.14 -1.80
CA LEU A 98 -2.84 6.40 -1.42
C LEU A 98 -3.41 5.20 -0.66
N ALA A 99 -4.08 5.47 0.45
CA ALA A 99 -4.86 4.49 1.18
C ALA A 99 -6.28 4.48 0.62
N LEU A 100 -6.70 3.38 0.03
CA LEU A 100 -8.09 3.15 -0.37
C LEU A 100 -8.75 2.33 0.72
N SER A 101 -9.70 2.92 1.43
CA SER A 101 -10.39 2.28 2.54
C SER A 101 -11.83 1.95 2.18
N GLU A 102 -12.25 0.77 2.59
CA GLU A 102 -13.63 0.31 2.51
C GLU A 102 -14.16 0.10 3.92
N ARG A 103 -15.37 0.56 4.21
CA ARG A 103 -16.06 0.14 5.42
C ARG A 103 -16.81 -1.14 5.13
N SER A 104 -16.43 -2.24 5.79
CA SER A 104 -17.28 -3.42 5.81
C SER A 104 -18.38 -3.25 6.84
N ASP A 105 -19.53 -3.86 6.60
CA ASP A 105 -20.74 -3.76 7.41
C ASP A 105 -20.45 -3.85 8.93
N GLY A 106 -20.28 -2.72 9.53
CA GLY A 106 -20.51 -2.47 10.93
C GLY A 106 -19.32 -2.23 11.83
N VAL A 107 -18.11 -2.78 11.69
CA VAL A 107 -17.13 -2.68 12.79
C VAL A 107 -15.69 -2.40 12.35
N ALA A 108 -15.12 -3.09 11.41
CA ALA A 108 -13.69 -2.99 11.13
C ALA A 108 -13.39 -2.19 9.85
N LEU A 109 -12.40 -1.31 9.94
CA LEU A 109 -11.85 -0.64 8.76
C LEU A 109 -10.97 -1.63 7.99
N ARG A 110 -11.26 -1.82 6.70
CA ARG A 110 -10.42 -2.56 5.78
C ARG A 110 -9.97 -1.67 4.64
N GLY A 111 -8.88 -2.01 4.00
CA GLY A 111 -8.38 -1.22 2.88
C GLY A 111 -7.13 -1.80 2.26
N ARG A 112 -6.59 -1.06 1.32
CA ARG A 112 -5.33 -1.37 0.66
C ARG A 112 -4.54 -0.12 0.36
N TRP A 113 -3.24 -0.27 0.30
CA TRP A 113 -2.35 0.76 -0.19
C TRP A 113 -2.13 0.61 -1.68
N VAL A 114 -2.18 1.73 -2.39
CA VAL A 114 -1.79 1.80 -3.80
C VAL A 114 -0.69 2.84 -3.98
N LYS A 115 0.19 2.64 -4.94
CA LYS A 115 1.23 3.59 -5.30
C LYS A 115 1.32 3.76 -6.80
N LEU A 116 1.38 5.00 -7.27
CA LEU A 116 1.74 5.26 -8.65
C LEU A 116 3.26 5.17 -8.78
N LEU A 117 3.74 4.06 -9.36
CA LEU A 117 5.17 3.83 -9.55
C LEU A 117 5.70 4.65 -10.72
N ARG A 118 4.98 4.63 -11.85
CA ARG A 118 5.37 5.34 -13.08
C ARG A 118 4.15 5.84 -13.85
N LEU A 119 4.31 6.98 -14.49
CA LEU A 119 3.37 7.56 -15.45
C LEU A 119 4.16 8.23 -16.56
N ALA A 120 4.02 7.74 -17.80
CA ALA A 120 4.55 8.43 -18.95
C ALA A 120 3.70 9.67 -19.26
N PRO A 121 4.32 10.81 -19.65
CA PRO A 121 3.57 12.04 -19.93
C PRO A 121 2.49 11.91 -21.00
N ASP A 122 2.65 10.98 -21.95
CA ASP A 122 1.68 10.68 -23.00
C ASP A 122 0.66 9.57 -22.61
N ALA A 123 0.71 9.10 -21.35
CA ALA A 123 -0.04 7.98 -20.82
C ALA A 123 0.21 6.64 -21.55
N SER A 124 1.30 6.51 -22.29
CA SER A 124 1.69 5.25 -22.95
C SER A 124 2.15 4.18 -21.95
N ARG A 125 2.48 4.57 -20.71
CA ARG A 125 2.89 3.66 -19.63
C ARG A 125 2.37 4.16 -18.30
N VAL A 126 1.62 3.32 -17.63
CA VAL A 126 1.18 3.52 -16.25
C VAL A 126 1.54 2.28 -15.44
N GLU A 127 2.22 2.45 -14.33
CA GLU A 127 2.53 1.35 -13.40
C GLU A 127 2.00 1.68 -12.00
N LEU A 128 1.15 0.80 -11.51
CA LEU A 128 0.54 0.91 -10.19
C LEU A 128 0.91 -0.31 -9.35
N TYR A 129 1.47 -0.08 -8.19
CA TYR A 129 1.44 -1.09 -7.14
C TYR A 129 0.07 -1.07 -6.48
N VAL A 130 -0.52 -2.24 -6.32
CA VAL A 130 -1.80 -2.46 -5.64
C VAL A 130 -1.57 -3.49 -4.55
N GLY A 131 -1.61 -3.04 -3.31
CA GLY A 131 -1.40 -3.91 -2.15
C GLY A 131 -2.58 -4.84 -1.89
N GLY A 132 -2.34 -5.87 -1.09
CA GLY A 132 -3.39 -6.74 -0.57
C GLY A 132 -4.38 -5.99 0.32
N ILE A 133 -5.57 -6.57 0.52
CA ILE A 133 -6.54 -6.01 1.48
C ILE A 133 -6.11 -6.38 2.89
N GLY A 134 -5.93 -5.37 3.72
CA GLY A 134 -5.68 -5.50 5.15
C GLY A 134 -6.89 -5.10 5.97
N GLN A 135 -7.11 -5.79 7.08
CA GLN A 135 -8.15 -5.52 8.05
C GLN A 135 -7.59 -5.62 9.46
N THR A 136 -8.08 -4.78 10.34
CA THR A 136 -7.74 -4.79 11.77
C THR A 136 -9.00 -5.11 12.57
N GLU A 137 -8.92 -6.08 13.45
CA GLU A 137 -9.96 -6.41 14.42
C GLU A 137 -9.43 -6.19 15.83
N ALA A 138 -10.14 -5.42 16.60
CA ALA A 138 -9.77 -5.14 17.98
C ALA A 138 -11.00 -5.16 18.90
N TRP A 139 -10.79 -5.38 20.15
CA TRP A 139 -11.83 -5.38 21.18
C TRP A 139 -11.34 -4.73 22.47
N PRO A 140 -12.22 -4.05 23.18
CA PRO A 140 -13.64 -3.79 22.87
C PRO A 140 -13.83 -2.74 21.76
N ASP A 141 -15.07 -2.49 21.33
CA ASP A 141 -15.41 -1.64 20.17
C ASP A 141 -14.87 -0.21 20.26
N ASP A 142 -14.74 0.35 21.46
CA ASP A 142 -14.18 1.69 21.65
C ASP A 142 -12.68 1.72 21.32
N PHE A 143 -11.98 0.60 21.60
CA PHE A 143 -10.59 0.41 21.22
C PHE A 143 -10.46 0.25 19.70
N GLN A 144 -11.32 -0.57 19.06
CA GLN A 144 -11.40 -0.68 17.59
C GLN A 144 -11.57 0.71 16.94
N ARG A 145 -12.57 1.48 17.38
CA ARG A 145 -12.81 2.83 16.84
C ARG A 145 -11.62 3.76 17.02
N THR A 146 -10.87 3.59 18.09
CA THR A 146 -9.67 4.42 18.35
C THR A 146 -8.52 4.02 17.43
N LEU A 147 -8.31 2.71 17.24
CA LEU A 147 -7.32 2.20 16.27
C LEU A 147 -7.64 2.65 14.85
N ASP A 148 -8.88 2.50 14.39
CA ASP A 148 -9.31 2.91 13.06
C ASP A 148 -9.01 4.41 12.78
N ARG A 149 -9.23 5.26 13.78
CA ARG A 149 -8.94 6.69 13.64
C ARG A 149 -7.46 7.04 13.70
N ARG A 150 -6.66 6.28 14.46
CA ARG A 150 -5.25 6.60 14.72
C ARG A 150 -4.28 5.87 13.82
N CYS A 151 -4.57 4.61 13.51
CA CYS A 151 -3.68 3.71 12.78
C CYS A 151 -4.20 3.40 11.36
N GLY A 152 -5.51 3.60 11.11
CA GLY A 152 -6.14 3.12 9.88
C GLY A 152 -6.27 1.59 9.86
N PHE A 153 -6.34 1.03 8.67
CA PHE A 153 -6.33 -0.42 8.48
C PHE A 153 -4.90 -0.97 8.49
N TRP A 154 -4.76 -2.25 8.83
CA TRP A 154 -3.48 -2.95 8.74
C TRP A 154 -2.94 -2.94 7.30
N PRO A 155 -1.72 -2.43 7.05
CA PRO A 155 -1.24 -2.19 5.68
C PRO A 155 -0.81 -3.48 4.94
N GLY A 156 -0.73 -4.61 5.61
CA GLY A 156 -0.08 -5.80 5.10
C GLY A 156 1.44 -5.76 5.28
N PRO A 157 2.13 -6.92 5.17
CA PRO A 157 3.58 -6.97 5.18
C PRO A 157 4.17 -6.32 3.91
N PRO A 158 5.47 -5.98 3.93
CA PRO A 158 6.18 -5.60 2.70
C PRO A 158 6.03 -6.67 1.63
N ASP A 159 5.76 -6.26 0.40
CA ASP A 159 5.30 -7.17 -0.66
C ASP A 159 6.40 -7.41 -1.69
N ARG A 160 6.68 -8.69 -1.96
CA ARG A 160 7.62 -9.13 -3.00
C ARG A 160 7.27 -8.60 -4.40
N ALA A 161 6.01 -8.27 -4.68
CA ALA A 161 5.62 -7.68 -5.95
C ALA A 161 6.41 -6.41 -6.29
N LEU A 162 6.82 -5.63 -5.27
CA LEU A 162 7.68 -4.46 -5.43
C LEU A 162 9.14 -4.79 -5.77
N LEU A 163 9.54 -6.04 -5.58
CA LEU A 163 10.89 -6.53 -5.87
C LEU A 163 10.95 -7.36 -7.16
N SER A 164 9.79 -7.61 -7.81
CA SER A 164 9.68 -8.41 -9.02
C SER A 164 9.82 -7.57 -10.28
N GLY A 165 10.55 -8.08 -11.27
CA GLY A 165 10.83 -7.38 -12.52
C GLY A 165 11.91 -6.31 -12.34
N GLU A 166 11.58 -5.03 -12.52
CA GLU A 166 12.44 -3.92 -12.12
C GLU A 166 12.24 -3.64 -10.61
N PRO A 167 13.18 -4.06 -9.74
CA PRO A 167 12.97 -3.95 -8.30
C PRO A 167 12.89 -2.50 -7.84
N ASP A 168 11.79 -2.14 -7.17
CA ASP A 168 11.65 -0.85 -6.51
C ASP A 168 11.87 -1.01 -4.99
N VAL A 169 13.13 -1.17 -4.62
CA VAL A 169 13.57 -1.31 -3.23
C VAL A 169 13.11 -0.13 -2.38
N LYS A 170 13.07 1.08 -2.95
CA LYS A 170 12.57 2.26 -2.23
C LYS A 170 11.12 2.10 -1.84
N SER A 171 10.25 1.71 -2.77
CA SER A 171 8.83 1.48 -2.49
C SER A 171 8.60 0.32 -1.52
N PHE A 172 9.43 -0.73 -1.62
CA PHE A 172 9.42 -1.83 -0.66
C PHE A 172 9.73 -1.36 0.76
N LEU A 173 10.78 -0.54 0.95
CA LEU A 173 11.16 0.02 2.25
C LEU A 173 10.15 1.04 2.78
N GLU A 174 9.50 1.79 1.91
CA GLU A 174 8.40 2.67 2.30
C GLU A 174 7.20 1.87 2.82
N MET A 175 6.90 0.69 2.22
CA MET A 175 5.88 -0.21 2.72
C MET A 175 6.29 -0.85 4.06
N ALA A 176 7.56 -1.27 4.17
CA ALA A 176 8.14 -1.76 5.42
C ALA A 176 8.01 -0.73 6.56
N SER A 177 8.23 0.55 6.25
CA SER A 177 8.05 1.63 7.22
C SER A 177 6.60 1.78 7.66
N ARG A 178 5.62 1.74 6.73
CA ARG A 178 4.19 1.77 7.06
C ARG A 178 3.76 0.59 7.91
N PHE A 179 4.27 -0.58 7.57
CA PHE A 179 4.01 -1.80 8.32
C PHE A 179 4.50 -1.68 9.77
N SER A 180 5.75 -1.23 9.96
CA SER A 180 6.32 -0.98 11.29
C SER A 180 5.56 0.09 12.05
N GLU A 181 5.20 1.18 11.40
CA GLU A 181 4.46 2.30 11.99
C GLU A 181 3.09 1.88 12.50
N PHE A 182 2.38 1.01 11.76
CA PHE A 182 1.09 0.50 12.19
C PHE A 182 1.18 -0.19 13.56
N PHE A 183 2.14 -1.12 13.73
CA PHE A 183 2.31 -1.83 15.01
C PHE A 183 2.73 -0.89 16.13
N THR A 184 3.62 0.06 15.84
CA THR A 184 4.09 1.03 16.82
C THR A 184 2.96 1.96 17.27
N ALA A 185 2.16 2.48 16.33
CA ALA A 185 1.01 3.31 16.64
C ALA A 185 -0.09 2.55 17.41
N ALA A 186 -0.33 1.29 17.03
CA ALA A 186 -1.29 0.43 17.74
C ALA A 186 -0.86 0.17 19.19
N TYR A 187 0.44 -0.10 19.40
CA TYR A 187 1.01 -0.23 20.75
C TYR A 187 0.81 1.04 21.56
N GLU A 188 1.13 2.21 21.02
CA GLU A 188 0.95 3.49 21.70
C GLU A 188 -0.51 3.80 22.04
N VAL A 189 -1.46 3.36 21.18
CA VAL A 189 -2.90 3.48 21.51
C VAL A 189 -3.28 2.59 22.68
N ALA A 190 -2.78 1.35 22.71
CA ALA A 190 -3.03 0.41 23.79
C ALA A 190 -2.38 0.89 25.10
N GLU A 191 -1.15 1.37 25.03
CA GLU A 191 -0.40 1.89 26.18
C GLU A 191 -1.13 3.05 26.86
N ARG A 192 -1.60 4.04 26.06
CA ARG A 192 -2.32 5.21 26.58
C ARG A 192 -3.67 4.90 27.24
N ARG A 193 -4.24 3.72 27.01
CA ARG A 193 -5.44 3.31 27.75
C ARG A 193 -5.17 3.17 29.24
N GLY A 194 -4.01 2.60 29.59
CA GLY A 194 -3.59 2.45 30.98
C GLY A 194 -4.45 1.48 31.82
N ASP A 195 -5.38 0.73 31.21
CA ASP A 195 -6.30 -0.21 31.86
C ASP A 195 -5.83 -1.68 31.75
N TRP A 196 -4.53 -1.88 31.67
CA TRP A 196 -3.87 -3.18 31.51
C TRP A 196 -2.89 -3.45 32.66
N ASP A 197 -2.79 -4.70 33.06
CA ASP A 197 -1.76 -5.19 34.00
C ASP A 197 -0.51 -5.68 33.24
N VAL A 198 -0.71 -6.18 32.03
CA VAL A 198 0.36 -6.65 31.13
C VAL A 198 0.02 -6.21 29.71
N LEU A 199 0.96 -5.53 29.06
CA LEU A 199 0.88 -5.17 27.65
C LEU A 199 1.96 -5.91 26.86
N LEU A 200 1.53 -6.74 25.90
CA LEU A 200 2.43 -7.47 24.99
C LEU A 200 2.37 -6.83 23.61
N GLY A 201 3.50 -6.29 23.15
CA GLY A 201 3.68 -5.78 21.80
C GLY A 201 4.43 -6.78 20.92
N TYR A 202 4.08 -6.83 19.64
CA TYR A 202 4.78 -7.60 18.64
C TYR A 202 5.18 -6.69 17.46
N GLN A 203 6.44 -6.76 17.05
CA GLN A 203 6.98 -6.01 15.91
C GLN A 203 7.60 -6.99 14.90
N PRO A 204 6.85 -7.45 13.91
CA PRO A 204 7.28 -8.52 13.00
C PRO A 204 8.18 -8.04 11.85
N LEU A 205 8.53 -6.76 11.76
CA LEU A 205 9.18 -6.16 10.60
C LEU A 205 10.41 -6.93 10.11
N LEU A 206 11.33 -7.30 11.02
CA LEU A 206 12.58 -7.94 10.65
C LEU A 206 12.36 -9.36 10.12
N ASP A 207 11.39 -10.06 10.67
CA ASP A 207 11.00 -11.40 10.24
C ASP A 207 10.40 -11.37 8.84
N GLU A 208 9.37 -10.54 8.62
CA GLU A 208 8.67 -10.42 7.34
C GLU A 208 9.61 -9.95 6.21
N VAL A 209 10.43 -8.94 6.47
CA VAL A 209 11.42 -8.45 5.48
C VAL A 209 12.51 -9.48 5.24
N GLY A 210 12.95 -10.20 6.29
CA GLY A 210 13.92 -11.28 6.17
C GLY A 210 13.46 -12.35 5.20
N HIS A 211 12.21 -12.78 5.29
CA HIS A 211 11.63 -13.76 4.38
C HIS A 211 11.62 -13.29 2.90
N GLU A 212 11.48 -11.99 2.66
CA GLU A 212 11.44 -11.44 1.30
C GLU A 212 12.82 -11.12 0.71
N LEU A 213 13.78 -10.75 1.54
CA LEU A 213 15.09 -10.25 1.09
C LEU A 213 16.23 -11.26 1.21
N THR A 214 16.08 -12.36 1.98
CA THR A 214 17.18 -13.31 2.15
C THR A 214 17.55 -13.98 0.81
N PRO A 215 18.74 -13.72 0.27
CA PRO A 215 19.18 -14.34 -0.98
C PRO A 215 19.56 -15.81 -0.72
N PRO A 216 19.60 -16.65 -1.77
CA PRO A 216 20.22 -17.95 -1.69
C PRO A 216 21.67 -17.83 -1.20
N GLU A 217 22.17 -18.90 -0.55
CA GLU A 217 23.57 -18.97 -0.11
C GLU A 217 24.54 -18.87 -1.30
N PRO A 218 25.74 -18.27 -1.12
CA PRO A 218 26.76 -18.24 -2.13
C PRO A 218 27.10 -19.66 -2.63
N GLY A 219 27.02 -19.86 -3.95
CA GLY A 219 27.23 -21.18 -4.59
C GLY A 219 25.96 -22.01 -4.76
N ALA A 220 24.84 -21.60 -4.18
CA ALA A 220 23.55 -22.24 -4.45
C ALA A 220 23.00 -21.85 -5.83
N ALA A 221 22.14 -22.70 -6.39
CA ALA A 221 21.43 -22.38 -7.63
C ALA A 221 20.57 -21.12 -7.45
N GLY A 222 20.69 -20.17 -8.39
CA GLY A 222 19.97 -18.90 -8.34
C GLY A 222 20.65 -17.80 -7.50
N PHE A 223 21.86 -18.01 -6.98
CA PHE A 223 22.63 -16.95 -6.34
C PHE A 223 23.03 -15.87 -7.36
N ASP A 224 22.71 -14.63 -7.03
CA ASP A 224 23.12 -13.41 -7.76
C ASP A 224 23.75 -12.43 -6.77
N ALA A 225 25.05 -12.16 -6.94
CA ALA A 225 25.82 -11.31 -6.06
C ALA A 225 25.27 -9.86 -6.01
N ALA A 226 24.83 -9.31 -7.15
CA ALA A 226 24.26 -7.97 -7.18
C ALA A 226 22.90 -7.92 -6.49
N HIS A 227 22.11 -9.00 -6.56
CA HIS A 227 20.86 -9.12 -5.78
C HIS A 227 21.19 -9.20 -4.28
N ALA A 228 22.17 -10.00 -3.88
CA ALA A 228 22.57 -10.16 -2.49
C ALA A 228 23.04 -8.83 -1.88
N GLU A 229 23.84 -8.04 -2.60
CA GLU A 229 24.28 -6.72 -2.16
C GLU A 229 23.10 -5.75 -1.96
N ARG A 230 22.15 -5.72 -2.91
CA ARG A 230 20.92 -4.90 -2.78
C ARG A 230 20.07 -5.34 -1.60
N ALA A 231 19.91 -6.64 -1.41
CA ALA A 231 19.16 -7.22 -0.29
C ALA A 231 19.80 -6.85 1.06
N GLU A 232 21.12 -6.94 1.16
CA GLU A 232 21.85 -6.54 2.36
C GLU A 232 21.69 -5.04 2.67
N ALA A 233 21.77 -4.17 1.65
CA ALA A 233 21.56 -2.74 1.81
C ALA A 233 20.11 -2.44 2.29
N ALA A 234 19.11 -3.11 1.71
CA ALA A 234 17.73 -2.98 2.13
C ALA A 234 17.49 -3.50 3.55
N MET A 235 18.14 -4.61 3.92
CA MET A 235 18.07 -5.14 5.29
C MET A 235 18.67 -4.18 6.31
N ARG A 236 19.81 -3.54 6.01
CA ARG A 236 20.39 -2.50 6.88
C ARG A 236 19.42 -1.33 7.12
N GLU A 237 18.68 -0.90 6.09
CA GLU A 237 17.67 0.14 6.27
C GLU A 237 16.46 -0.37 7.07
N THR A 238 16.08 -1.62 6.90
CA THR A 238 15.02 -2.27 7.69
C THR A 238 15.40 -2.30 9.18
N TRP A 239 16.65 -2.60 9.52
CA TRP A 239 17.13 -2.51 10.90
C TRP A 239 16.98 -1.09 11.46
N ARG A 240 17.27 -0.05 10.68
CA ARG A 240 17.08 1.35 11.12
C ARG A 240 15.60 1.67 11.36
N ILE A 241 14.69 1.11 10.54
CA ILE A 241 13.24 1.27 10.76
C ILE A 241 12.84 0.59 12.07
N ALA A 242 13.32 -0.65 12.30
CA ALA A 242 13.05 -1.38 13.54
C ALA A 242 13.61 -0.67 14.79
N ASP A 243 14.81 -0.11 14.69
CA ASP A 243 15.44 0.65 15.79
C ASP A 243 14.62 1.90 16.14
N ARG A 244 14.12 2.64 15.15
CA ARG A 244 13.21 3.77 15.40
C ARG A 244 11.92 3.35 16.09
N ALA A 245 11.36 2.19 15.73
CA ALA A 245 10.18 1.63 16.39
C ALA A 245 10.50 1.23 17.84
N ALA A 246 11.61 0.53 18.07
CA ALA A 246 12.08 0.16 19.41
C ALA A 246 12.29 1.37 20.32
N ALA A 247 12.87 2.44 19.79
CA ALA A 247 13.06 3.69 20.53
C ALA A 247 11.72 4.31 20.99
N ARG A 248 10.62 4.10 20.27
CA ARG A 248 9.29 4.55 20.70
C ARG A 248 8.73 3.67 21.81
N TYR A 249 8.91 2.35 21.74
CA TYR A 249 8.50 1.43 22.81
C TYR A 249 9.24 1.66 24.14
N LEU A 250 10.47 2.16 24.09
CA LEU A 250 11.33 2.39 25.26
C LEU A 250 11.20 3.79 25.88
N ARG A 251 10.28 4.62 25.42
CA ARG A 251 10.07 5.98 25.96
C ARG A 251 9.19 6.03 27.21
N PHE A 252 8.80 4.87 27.75
CA PHE A 252 7.90 4.72 28.88
C PHE A 252 8.63 4.31 30.17
#